data_c0d9750f357794f25e1cea8d21ddb8e0
#
_entry.id   c0d9750f357794f25e1cea8d21ddb8e0
#
_cell.length_a   1.000
_cell.length_b   1.000
_cell.length_c   1.000
_cell.angle_alpha   90.00
_cell.angle_beta   90.00
_cell.angle_gamma   90.00
#
_symmetry.space_group_name_H-M   'P 1'
#
loop_
_entity.id
_entity.type
_entity.pdbx_description
1 polymer ?
#
loop_
_entity_poly.entity_id
_entity_poly.type
_entity_poly.pdbx_seq_one_letter_code
_entity_poly.pdbx_strand_id
1 'polypeptide(L)'
;MTTINVIKRNGTKVPLDISKIQRQVAHACSGIDGVSPSMIEIKAQIELHNDMTTQTIDELLLKAMVNLIDESENAEINNVNYQYVAGRQRVSMLRKEVYGIYDPPKLYSIVKKNVERGMYTPELLEWYTEDEWNIIDLFIDHSKDEKYTYAAIAQLCEKYLVQNRANGEIFETPQIRYAVAAATAFHNEPKEVRLKYVKEYYECGSDGHFTLATPVLAGLGTTTKQFSSCVLISSDDTLDSIFASGEMMAKYASKRAGIGLEIGRIRPLGAPIRNGEIKHTGMIPFLKKWFADLRSCSQGGIRNASCTVTFPVWHYQFEDLIVLKNNQGTDETRVRQM
;
A
#
# COMPACT_ATOMS: atom_id res chain seq x y z
N MET A 1 18.39 -19.38 39.82
CA MET A 1 18.17 -18.48 38.67
C MET A 1 16.71 -18.59 38.30
N THR A 2 15.95 -17.52 38.42
CA THR A 2 14.53 -17.50 37.99
C THR A 2 14.47 -17.64 36.48
N THR A 3 13.91 -18.72 35.99
CA THR A 3 13.72 -18.96 34.55
C THR A 3 12.72 -17.94 34.02
N ILE A 4 13.15 -17.04 33.13
CA ILE A 4 12.25 -16.11 32.42
C ILE A 4 11.43 -16.89 31.42
N ASN A 5 10.12 -16.71 31.43
CA ASN A 5 9.22 -17.29 30.44
C ASN A 5 8.73 -16.21 29.47
N VAL A 6 8.46 -16.61 28.24
CA VAL A 6 7.88 -15.75 27.20
C VAL A 6 6.58 -16.35 26.67
N ILE A 7 5.69 -15.49 26.18
CA ILE A 7 4.40 -15.87 25.61
C ILE A 7 4.54 -15.88 24.10
N LYS A 8 4.31 -17.03 23.46
CA LYS A 8 4.27 -17.17 22.01
C LYS A 8 2.99 -16.56 21.42
N ARG A 9 2.97 -16.30 20.10
CA ARG A 9 1.79 -15.79 19.37
C ARG A 9 0.52 -16.64 19.55
N ASN A 10 0.67 -17.96 19.78
CA ASN A 10 -0.46 -18.87 20.06
C ASN A 10 -0.88 -18.89 21.55
N GLY A 11 -0.36 -17.97 22.36
CA GLY A 11 -0.67 -17.88 23.79
C GLY A 11 0.10 -18.87 24.69
N THR A 12 0.91 -19.78 24.14
CA THR A 12 1.66 -20.73 24.98
C THR A 12 2.83 -20.07 25.67
N LYS A 13 3.00 -20.37 26.97
CA LYS A 13 4.10 -19.90 27.79
C LYS A 13 5.24 -20.91 27.73
N VAL A 14 6.45 -20.45 27.40
CA VAL A 14 7.64 -21.29 27.27
C VAL A 14 8.86 -20.60 27.91
N PRO A 15 9.88 -21.34 28.35
CA PRO A 15 11.14 -20.74 28.78
C PRO A 15 11.78 -19.93 27.66
N LEU A 16 12.33 -18.76 28.00
CA LEU A 16 13.09 -17.92 27.08
C LEU A 16 14.35 -18.64 26.62
N ASP A 17 14.53 -18.71 25.31
CA ASP A 17 15.74 -19.20 24.67
C ASP A 17 16.44 -18.07 23.92
N ILE A 18 17.46 -17.49 24.55
CA ILE A 18 18.23 -16.37 24.00
C ILE A 18 18.92 -16.77 22.70
N SER A 19 19.29 -18.04 22.53
CA SER A 19 19.94 -18.51 21.29
C SER A 19 19.06 -18.35 20.06
N LYS A 20 17.71 -18.34 20.23
CA LYS A 20 16.78 -18.08 19.12
C LYS A 20 16.79 -16.62 18.70
N ILE A 21 16.91 -15.71 19.64
CA ILE A 21 17.05 -14.26 19.35
C ILE A 21 18.35 -14.03 18.60
N GLN A 22 19.47 -14.58 19.09
CA GLN A 22 20.77 -14.44 18.45
C GLN A 22 20.80 -15.03 17.03
N ARG A 23 20.19 -16.20 16.82
CA ARG A 23 20.06 -16.79 15.48
C ARG A 23 19.23 -15.94 14.54
N GLN A 24 18.13 -15.35 15.02
CA GLN A 24 17.29 -14.47 14.22
C GLN A 24 18.03 -13.20 13.81
N VAL A 25 18.78 -12.56 14.72
CA VAL A 25 19.60 -11.37 14.43
C VAL A 25 20.74 -11.74 13.47
N ALA A 26 21.44 -12.85 13.70
CA ALA A 26 22.51 -13.32 12.81
C ALA A 26 22.00 -13.62 11.40
N HIS A 27 20.82 -14.27 11.27
CA HIS A 27 20.18 -14.49 9.98
C HIS A 27 19.84 -13.19 9.26
N ALA A 28 19.28 -12.20 9.97
CA ALA A 28 18.94 -10.91 9.38
C ALA A 28 20.18 -10.16 8.85
N CYS A 29 21.34 -10.31 9.48
CA CYS A 29 22.61 -9.70 9.08
C CYS A 29 23.37 -10.51 8.00
N SER A 30 23.01 -11.76 7.77
CA SER A 30 23.79 -12.67 6.91
C SER A 30 23.98 -12.12 5.50
N GLY A 31 25.26 -12.04 5.03
CA GLY A 31 25.61 -11.59 3.69
C GLY A 31 25.32 -10.10 3.41
N ILE A 32 25.19 -9.28 4.46
CA ILE A 32 25.08 -7.82 4.33
C ILE A 32 26.35 -7.20 4.92
N ASP A 33 27.06 -6.40 4.12
CA ASP A 33 28.28 -5.76 4.51
C ASP A 33 28.05 -4.59 5.48
N GLY A 34 29.00 -4.38 6.40
CA GLY A 34 29.01 -3.25 7.31
C GLY A 34 27.94 -3.28 8.40
N VAL A 35 27.33 -4.43 8.70
CA VAL A 35 26.33 -4.61 9.76
C VAL A 35 26.83 -5.59 10.82
N SER A 36 26.44 -5.40 12.07
CA SER A 36 26.89 -6.20 13.21
C SER A 36 25.71 -6.70 14.06
N PRO A 37 25.56 -8.02 14.24
CA PRO A 37 24.58 -8.59 15.16
C PRO A 37 24.72 -8.03 16.59
N SER A 38 25.94 -7.90 17.10
CA SER A 38 26.21 -7.40 18.45
C SER A 38 25.74 -5.96 18.65
N MET A 39 25.87 -5.11 17.63
CA MET A 39 25.37 -3.72 17.70
C MET A 39 23.84 -3.68 17.81
N ILE A 40 23.13 -4.57 17.12
CA ILE A 40 21.68 -4.69 17.23
C ILE A 40 21.28 -5.12 18.63
N GLU A 41 21.94 -6.14 19.18
CA GLU A 41 21.69 -6.64 20.54
C GLU A 41 21.91 -5.56 21.61
N ILE A 42 23.01 -4.81 21.50
CA ILE A 42 23.32 -3.67 22.40
C ILE A 42 22.26 -2.57 22.24
N LYS A 43 21.92 -2.18 21.01
CA LYS A 43 20.97 -1.10 20.74
C LYS A 43 19.54 -1.47 21.12
N ALA A 44 19.19 -2.75 21.04
CA ALA A 44 17.87 -3.23 21.41
C ALA A 44 17.60 -3.08 22.90
N GLN A 45 18.63 -3.11 23.77
CA GLN A 45 18.52 -2.96 25.23
C GLN A 45 17.29 -3.70 25.77
N ILE A 46 17.12 -4.95 25.34
CA ILE A 46 15.92 -5.72 25.69
C ILE A 46 15.99 -6.02 27.20
N GLU A 47 15.20 -5.33 27.97
CA GLU A 47 14.93 -5.69 29.35
C GLU A 47 14.00 -6.90 29.36
N LEU A 48 14.60 -8.08 29.37
CA LEU A 48 13.86 -9.34 29.38
C LEU A 48 13.17 -9.51 30.72
N HIS A 49 11.86 -9.49 30.73
CA HIS A 49 11.03 -9.74 31.90
C HIS A 49 10.11 -10.96 31.67
N ASN A 50 9.66 -11.52 32.78
CA ASN A 50 8.74 -12.66 32.71
C ASN A 50 7.43 -12.27 32.00
N ASP A 51 6.92 -13.20 31.17
CA ASP A 51 5.67 -13.05 30.41
C ASP A 51 5.69 -12.00 29.27
N MET A 52 6.90 -11.54 28.85
CA MET A 52 7.05 -10.77 27.64
C MET A 52 6.61 -11.58 26.42
N THR A 53 5.90 -10.96 25.47
CA THR A 53 5.50 -11.67 24.24
C THR A 53 6.65 -11.77 23.26
N THR A 54 6.71 -12.84 22.47
CA THR A 54 7.70 -12.95 21.38
C THR A 54 7.50 -11.89 20.32
N GLN A 55 6.29 -11.34 20.16
CA GLN A 55 6.00 -10.24 19.28
C GLN A 55 6.68 -8.95 19.74
N THR A 56 6.60 -8.63 21.04
CA THR A 56 7.29 -7.45 21.62
C THR A 56 8.79 -7.55 21.43
N ILE A 57 9.38 -8.76 21.56
CA ILE A 57 10.80 -8.97 21.28
C ILE A 57 11.13 -8.67 19.82
N ASP A 58 10.34 -9.20 18.87
CA ASP A 58 10.51 -8.93 17.43
C ASP A 58 10.42 -7.43 17.12
N GLU A 59 9.49 -6.68 17.75
CA GLU A 59 9.30 -5.24 17.58
C GLU A 59 10.48 -4.42 18.13
N LEU A 60 11.02 -4.78 19.30
CA LEU A 60 12.20 -4.13 19.88
C LEU A 60 13.45 -4.34 19.01
N LEU A 61 13.65 -5.56 18.49
CA LEU A 61 14.72 -5.85 17.54
C LEU A 61 14.59 -5.03 16.26
N LEU A 62 13.39 -4.97 15.69
CA LEU A 62 13.11 -4.17 14.50
C LEU A 62 13.40 -2.69 14.75
N LYS A 63 12.95 -2.15 15.87
CA LYS A 63 13.23 -0.75 16.27
C LYS A 63 14.73 -0.48 16.41
N ALA A 64 15.48 -1.40 17.00
CA ALA A 64 16.92 -1.28 17.11
C ALA A 64 17.61 -1.25 15.74
N MET A 65 17.19 -2.14 14.82
CA MET A 65 17.73 -2.20 13.46
C MET A 65 17.42 -0.91 12.68
N VAL A 66 16.20 -0.39 12.79
CA VAL A 66 15.80 0.89 12.15
C VAL A 66 16.59 2.07 12.70
N ASN A 67 16.85 2.11 14.01
CA ASN A 67 17.63 3.17 14.64
C ASN A 67 19.15 3.14 14.32
N LEU A 68 19.62 2.06 13.69
CA LEU A 68 20.99 1.92 13.18
C LEU A 68 21.13 2.33 11.71
N ILE A 69 20.02 2.63 11.02
CA ILE A 69 20.04 3.17 9.66
C ILE A 69 20.56 4.60 9.75
N ASP A 70 21.72 4.86 9.14
CA ASP A 70 22.30 6.19 9.11
C ASP A 70 23.14 6.34 7.84
N GLU A 71 23.02 7.49 7.22
CA GLU A 71 23.77 7.88 6.04
C GLU A 71 24.93 8.83 6.37
N SER A 72 25.17 9.13 7.67
CA SER A 72 26.21 10.07 8.09
C SER A 72 27.61 9.49 7.93
N GLU A 73 28.61 10.37 7.76
CA GLU A 73 30.03 10.02 7.58
C GLU A 73 30.66 9.29 8.78
N ASN A 74 29.98 9.23 9.93
CA ASN A 74 30.39 8.48 11.11
C ASN A 74 29.93 7.00 11.08
N ALA A 75 29.93 6.40 9.93
CA ALA A 75 29.37 5.08 9.61
C ALA A 75 30.08 3.87 10.26
N GLU A 76 30.99 4.04 11.20
CA GLU A 76 31.62 2.90 11.90
C GLU A 76 30.63 2.11 12.76
N ILE A 77 29.55 2.75 13.24
CA ILE A 77 28.54 2.14 14.10
C ILE A 77 27.20 2.02 13.38
N ASN A 78 26.78 3.07 12.67
CA ASN A 78 25.53 3.14 11.94
C ASN A 78 25.81 3.02 10.43
N ASN A 79 24.97 2.29 9.69
CA ASN A 79 25.20 2.05 8.28
C ASN A 79 23.85 1.99 7.54
N VAL A 80 23.80 2.54 6.34
CA VAL A 80 22.61 2.50 5.48
C VAL A 80 22.13 1.06 5.22
N ASN A 81 23.04 0.09 5.21
CA ASN A 81 22.71 -1.32 4.98
C ASN A 81 21.83 -1.97 6.06
N TYR A 82 21.73 -1.35 7.26
CA TYR A 82 20.73 -1.79 8.24
C TYR A 82 19.28 -1.69 7.74
N GLN A 83 19.00 -0.92 6.68
CA GLN A 83 17.69 -0.93 6.04
C GLN A 83 17.30 -2.32 5.49
N TYR A 84 18.26 -3.11 5.01
CA TYR A 84 18.02 -4.49 4.54
C TYR A 84 17.87 -5.46 5.72
N VAL A 85 18.65 -5.27 6.79
CA VAL A 85 18.51 -6.05 8.02
C VAL A 85 17.13 -5.85 8.64
N ALA A 86 16.69 -4.62 8.76
CA ALA A 86 15.35 -4.28 9.24
C ALA A 86 14.25 -4.79 8.28
N GLY A 87 14.50 -4.79 6.97
CA GLY A 87 13.63 -5.37 5.96
C GLY A 87 13.42 -6.87 6.18
N ARG A 88 14.49 -7.65 6.34
CA ARG A 88 14.43 -9.09 6.65
C ARG A 88 13.72 -9.38 7.97
N GLN A 89 13.99 -8.59 9.00
CA GLN A 89 13.28 -8.69 10.26
C GLN A 89 11.77 -8.49 10.07
N ARG A 90 11.37 -7.46 9.32
CA ARG A 90 9.95 -7.19 9.04
C ARG A 90 9.29 -8.30 8.21
N VAL A 91 10.00 -8.88 7.24
CA VAL A 91 9.53 -10.05 6.47
C VAL A 91 9.31 -11.26 7.38
N SER A 92 10.27 -11.55 8.28
CA SER A 92 10.11 -12.62 9.26
C SER A 92 8.88 -12.42 10.16
N MET A 93 8.65 -11.20 10.63
CA MET A 93 7.48 -10.84 11.40
C MET A 93 6.21 -11.05 10.58
N LEU A 94 6.17 -10.55 9.34
CA LEU A 94 5.02 -10.68 8.44
C LEU A 94 4.64 -12.15 8.19
N ARG A 95 5.61 -13.02 7.89
CA ARG A 95 5.36 -14.46 7.69
C ARG A 95 4.74 -15.11 8.94
N LYS A 96 5.26 -14.78 10.12
CA LYS A 96 4.71 -15.27 11.38
C LYS A 96 3.31 -14.67 11.70
N GLU A 97 3.04 -13.45 11.28
CA GLU A 97 1.72 -12.81 11.40
C GLU A 97 0.69 -13.48 10.50
N VAL A 98 1.04 -13.73 9.24
CA VAL A 98 0.11 -14.28 8.23
C VAL A 98 -0.10 -15.79 8.38
N TYR A 99 0.99 -16.54 8.62
CA TYR A 99 0.97 -18.00 8.57
C TYR A 99 1.19 -18.69 9.93
N GLY A 100 1.62 -17.96 10.94
CA GLY A 100 2.03 -18.53 12.25
C GLY A 100 3.42 -19.19 12.22
N ILE A 101 4.02 -19.35 11.04
CA ILE A 101 5.32 -20.00 10.79
C ILE A 101 6.16 -19.13 9.85
N TYR A 102 7.46 -19.43 9.75
CA TYR A 102 8.37 -18.70 8.87
C TYR A 102 8.21 -19.09 7.38
N ASP A 103 8.10 -20.39 7.10
CA ASP A 103 7.97 -20.89 5.74
C ASP A 103 6.49 -20.84 5.31
N PRO A 104 6.15 -20.13 4.20
CA PRO A 104 4.78 -20.06 3.73
C PRO A 104 4.21 -21.44 3.41
N PRO A 105 2.92 -21.68 3.70
CA PRO A 105 2.22 -22.89 3.26
C PRO A 105 2.12 -22.95 1.72
N LYS A 106 1.69 -24.10 1.19
CA LYS A 106 1.41 -24.28 -0.24
C LYS A 106 0.43 -23.23 -0.76
N LEU A 107 0.70 -22.68 -1.95
CA LEU A 107 -0.08 -21.60 -2.57
C LEU A 107 -1.57 -21.93 -2.66
N TYR A 108 -1.93 -23.15 -3.11
CA TYR A 108 -3.34 -23.56 -3.19
C TYR A 108 -4.06 -23.45 -1.84
N SER A 109 -3.42 -23.85 -0.75
CA SER A 109 -3.99 -23.75 0.59
C SER A 109 -4.21 -22.29 1.00
N ILE A 110 -3.28 -21.40 0.62
CA ILE A 110 -3.39 -19.94 0.89
C ILE A 110 -4.56 -19.36 0.08
N VAL A 111 -4.64 -19.66 -1.20
CA VAL A 111 -5.70 -19.17 -2.10
C VAL A 111 -7.06 -19.64 -1.61
N LYS A 112 -7.23 -20.95 -1.35
CA LYS A 112 -8.48 -21.52 -0.85
C LYS A 112 -8.94 -20.85 0.45
N LYS A 113 -8.05 -20.75 1.44
CA LYS A 113 -8.35 -20.12 2.73
C LYS A 113 -8.76 -18.65 2.58
N ASN A 114 -8.11 -17.91 1.68
CA ASN A 114 -8.41 -16.49 1.47
C ASN A 114 -9.69 -16.28 0.66
N VAL A 115 -10.05 -17.20 -0.24
CA VAL A 115 -11.37 -17.23 -0.89
C VAL A 115 -12.47 -17.52 0.17
N GLU A 116 -12.31 -18.52 1.02
CA GLU A 116 -13.25 -18.84 2.11
C GLU A 116 -13.46 -17.66 3.08
N ARG A 117 -12.43 -16.84 3.29
CA ARG A 117 -12.48 -15.60 4.11
C ARG A 117 -13.07 -14.40 3.37
N GLY A 118 -13.38 -14.50 2.08
CA GLY A 118 -13.85 -13.40 1.24
C GLY A 118 -12.78 -12.34 0.92
N MET A 119 -11.51 -12.66 1.15
CA MET A 119 -10.38 -11.76 0.85
C MET A 119 -9.96 -11.87 -0.61
N TYR A 120 -10.04 -13.06 -1.19
CA TYR A 120 -9.84 -13.32 -2.60
C TYR A 120 -11.18 -13.58 -3.30
N THR A 121 -11.20 -13.32 -4.61
CA THR A 121 -12.37 -13.61 -5.44
C THR A 121 -12.52 -15.11 -5.69
N PRO A 122 -13.76 -15.67 -5.63
CA PRO A 122 -13.99 -17.10 -5.85
C PRO A 122 -13.54 -17.58 -7.22
N GLU A 123 -13.60 -16.73 -8.23
CA GLU A 123 -13.20 -17.03 -9.61
C GLU A 123 -11.78 -17.57 -9.74
N LEU A 124 -10.89 -17.28 -8.78
CA LEU A 124 -9.53 -17.84 -8.77
C LEU A 124 -9.51 -19.38 -8.72
N LEU A 125 -10.47 -19.99 -8.00
CA LEU A 125 -10.62 -21.45 -7.93
C LEU A 125 -11.41 -22.03 -9.10
N GLU A 126 -12.13 -21.21 -9.85
CA GLU A 126 -12.79 -21.59 -11.08
C GLU A 126 -11.85 -21.54 -12.29
N TRP A 127 -10.98 -20.52 -12.34
CA TRP A 127 -10.03 -20.32 -13.44
C TRP A 127 -8.89 -21.35 -13.44
N TYR A 128 -8.40 -21.72 -12.26
CA TYR A 128 -7.25 -22.60 -12.09
C TYR A 128 -7.58 -23.81 -11.22
N THR A 129 -7.17 -24.98 -11.69
CA THR A 129 -7.24 -26.23 -10.92
C THR A 129 -6.22 -26.25 -9.79
N GLU A 130 -6.37 -27.15 -8.84
CA GLU A 130 -5.39 -27.39 -7.77
C GLU A 130 -3.99 -27.72 -8.34
N ASP A 131 -3.94 -28.55 -9.40
CA ASP A 131 -2.67 -28.89 -10.05
C ASP A 131 -1.98 -27.68 -10.66
N GLU A 132 -2.73 -26.77 -11.30
CA GLU A 132 -2.17 -25.54 -11.84
C GLU A 132 -1.65 -24.61 -10.73
N TRP A 133 -2.35 -24.49 -9.60
CA TRP A 133 -1.84 -23.76 -8.44
C TRP A 133 -0.57 -24.39 -7.86
N ASN A 134 -0.46 -25.72 -7.84
CA ASN A 134 0.74 -26.42 -7.42
C ASN A 134 1.91 -26.18 -8.40
N ILE A 135 1.64 -26.05 -9.71
CA ILE A 135 2.67 -25.68 -10.70
C ILE A 135 3.12 -24.22 -10.48
N ILE A 136 2.20 -23.30 -10.19
CA ILE A 136 2.54 -21.91 -9.87
C ILE A 136 3.41 -21.85 -8.60
N ASP A 137 3.07 -22.62 -7.57
CA ASP A 137 3.83 -22.71 -6.32
C ASP A 137 5.31 -23.10 -6.53
N LEU A 138 5.60 -23.95 -7.54
CA LEU A 138 6.96 -24.43 -7.80
C LEU A 138 7.94 -23.33 -8.28
N PHE A 139 7.46 -22.27 -8.90
CA PHE A 139 8.33 -21.19 -9.36
C PHE A 139 8.33 -19.96 -8.45
N ILE A 140 7.58 -19.98 -7.34
CA ILE A 140 7.62 -18.90 -6.36
C ILE A 140 8.91 -18.97 -5.55
N ASP A 141 9.70 -17.90 -5.59
CA ASP A 141 10.91 -17.76 -4.80
C ASP A 141 10.67 -16.80 -3.61
N HIS A 142 10.34 -17.38 -2.47
CA HIS A 142 10.09 -16.61 -1.24
C HIS A 142 11.34 -15.90 -0.69
N SER A 143 12.55 -16.27 -1.12
CA SER A 143 13.80 -15.61 -0.70
C SER A 143 13.89 -14.18 -1.25
N LYS A 144 13.19 -13.87 -2.33
CA LYS A 144 13.11 -12.52 -2.91
C LYS A 144 12.55 -11.49 -1.92
N ASP A 145 11.69 -11.90 -0.98
CA ASP A 145 11.19 -11.01 0.07
C ASP A 145 12.31 -10.46 0.95
N GLU A 146 13.41 -11.19 1.11
CA GLU A 146 14.55 -10.79 1.95
C GLU A 146 15.44 -9.71 1.31
N LYS A 147 15.19 -9.36 0.05
CA LYS A 147 15.88 -8.29 -0.67
C LYS A 147 15.25 -6.91 -0.46
N TYR A 148 14.05 -6.85 0.13
CA TYR A 148 13.39 -5.58 0.39
C TYR A 148 14.08 -4.78 1.51
N THR A 149 14.20 -3.46 1.30
CA THR A 149 14.50 -2.53 2.39
C THR A 149 13.31 -2.45 3.36
N TYR A 150 13.56 -1.96 4.57
CA TYR A 150 12.48 -1.75 5.55
C TYR A 150 11.35 -0.86 5.00
N ALA A 151 11.70 0.24 4.33
CA ALA A 151 10.71 1.14 3.74
C ALA A 151 9.87 0.44 2.66
N ALA A 152 10.49 -0.40 1.82
CA ALA A 152 9.78 -1.13 0.76
C ALA A 152 8.79 -2.15 1.33
N ILE A 153 9.21 -2.99 2.29
CA ILE A 153 8.32 -3.99 2.88
C ILE A 153 7.23 -3.33 3.74
N ALA A 154 7.53 -2.24 4.46
CA ALA A 154 6.53 -1.49 5.20
C ALA A 154 5.46 -0.93 4.25
N GLN A 155 5.86 -0.34 3.11
CA GLN A 155 4.93 0.15 2.10
C GLN A 155 4.09 -0.97 1.48
N LEU A 156 4.66 -2.14 1.22
CA LEU A 156 3.92 -3.31 0.73
C LEU A 156 2.85 -3.73 1.74
N CYS A 157 3.21 -3.87 3.01
CA CYS A 157 2.26 -4.20 4.09
C CYS A 157 1.13 -3.17 4.22
N GLU A 158 1.45 -1.88 4.16
CA GLU A 158 0.47 -0.82 4.37
C GLU A 158 -0.49 -0.63 3.19
N LYS A 159 0.00 -0.76 1.94
CA LYS A 159 -0.74 -0.30 0.76
C LYS A 159 -1.18 -1.41 -0.19
N TYR A 160 -0.36 -2.46 -0.34
CA TYR A 160 -0.50 -3.38 -1.47
C TYR A 160 -0.97 -4.78 -1.09
N LEU A 161 -0.53 -5.32 0.05
CA LEU A 161 -0.96 -6.63 0.48
C LEU A 161 -2.44 -6.65 0.86
N VAL A 162 -3.12 -7.73 0.52
CA VAL A 162 -4.53 -7.92 0.87
C VAL A 162 -4.66 -8.03 2.38
N GLN A 163 -5.53 -7.20 2.94
CA GLN A 163 -5.70 -7.07 4.37
C GLN A 163 -7.11 -6.64 4.74
N ASN A 164 -7.54 -6.97 5.95
CA ASN A 164 -8.70 -6.39 6.57
C ASN A 164 -8.34 -5.00 7.13
N ARG A 165 -8.82 -3.94 6.49
CA ARG A 165 -8.50 -2.56 6.87
C ARG A 165 -9.07 -2.12 8.21
N ALA A 166 -10.05 -2.84 8.75
CA ALA A 166 -10.66 -2.50 10.03
C ALA A 166 -9.77 -2.89 11.22
N ASN A 167 -9.03 -3.99 11.11
CA ASN A 167 -8.19 -4.52 12.18
C ASN A 167 -6.70 -4.63 11.81
N GLY A 168 -6.33 -4.35 10.55
CA GLY A 168 -4.95 -4.42 10.07
C GLY A 168 -4.43 -5.83 9.79
N GLU A 169 -5.29 -6.86 9.84
CA GLU A 169 -4.88 -8.25 9.57
C GLU A 169 -4.50 -8.42 8.10
N ILE A 170 -3.26 -8.86 7.83
CA ILE A 170 -2.73 -9.15 6.50
C ILE A 170 -2.89 -10.64 6.20
N PHE A 171 -3.23 -10.98 4.95
CA PHE A 171 -3.59 -12.34 4.55
C PHE A 171 -2.60 -13.01 3.59
N GLU A 172 -1.55 -12.31 3.18
CA GLU A 172 -0.55 -12.79 2.22
C GLU A 172 0.81 -12.14 2.42
N THR A 173 1.84 -12.68 1.76
CA THR A 173 3.18 -12.10 1.67
C THR A 173 3.44 -11.58 0.25
N PRO A 174 4.50 -10.76 0.02
CA PRO A 174 4.73 -10.13 -1.28
C PRO A 174 4.80 -11.13 -2.44
N GLN A 175 5.51 -12.24 -2.29
CA GLN A 175 5.63 -13.22 -3.39
C GLN A 175 4.28 -13.86 -3.72
N ILE A 176 3.45 -14.13 -2.73
CA ILE A 176 2.07 -14.61 -2.93
C ILE A 176 1.24 -13.56 -3.66
N ARG A 177 1.37 -12.26 -3.26
CA ARG A 177 0.69 -11.16 -3.93
C ARG A 177 1.02 -11.10 -5.42
N TYR A 178 2.32 -11.19 -5.78
CA TYR A 178 2.74 -11.19 -7.18
C TYR A 178 2.23 -12.40 -7.94
N ALA A 179 2.28 -13.60 -7.36
CA ALA A 179 1.78 -14.82 -7.99
C ALA A 179 0.27 -14.76 -8.25
N VAL A 180 -0.54 -14.31 -7.27
CA VAL A 180 -2.00 -14.16 -7.43
C VAL A 180 -2.33 -13.07 -8.45
N ALA A 181 -1.58 -11.96 -8.46
CA ALA A 181 -1.76 -10.91 -9.46
C ALA A 181 -1.46 -11.42 -10.88
N ALA A 182 -0.36 -12.17 -11.05
CA ALA A 182 -0.01 -12.79 -12.33
C ALA A 182 -1.07 -13.78 -12.80
N ALA A 183 -1.51 -14.70 -11.94
CA ALA A 183 -2.57 -15.64 -12.24
C ALA A 183 -3.87 -14.93 -12.67
N THR A 184 -4.24 -13.85 -11.96
CA THR A 184 -5.42 -13.05 -12.31
C THR A 184 -5.27 -12.35 -13.65
N ALA A 185 -4.07 -11.83 -13.98
CA ALA A 185 -3.85 -11.11 -15.23
C ALA A 185 -3.98 -12.01 -16.48
N PHE A 186 -3.62 -13.28 -16.37
CA PHE A 186 -3.56 -14.22 -17.48
C PHE A 186 -4.61 -15.34 -17.43
N HIS A 187 -5.66 -15.22 -16.64
CA HIS A 187 -6.68 -16.27 -16.51
C HIS A 187 -7.43 -16.56 -17.82
N ASN A 188 -7.59 -15.58 -18.71
CA ASN A 188 -8.27 -15.71 -19.99
C ASN A 188 -7.39 -16.26 -21.13
N GLU A 189 -6.09 -16.43 -20.90
CA GLU A 189 -5.20 -17.01 -21.90
C GLU A 189 -5.47 -18.51 -22.10
N PRO A 190 -5.18 -19.06 -23.29
CA PRO A 190 -5.32 -20.50 -23.53
C PRO A 190 -4.55 -21.32 -22.48
N LYS A 191 -5.15 -22.44 -22.03
CA LYS A 191 -4.59 -23.27 -20.94
C LYS A 191 -3.16 -23.74 -21.22
N GLU A 192 -2.81 -23.97 -22.47
CA GLU A 192 -1.53 -24.48 -22.92
C GLU A 192 -0.39 -23.47 -22.71
N VAL A 193 -0.69 -22.19 -22.66
CA VAL A 193 0.30 -21.10 -22.57
C VAL A 193 0.17 -20.22 -21.32
N ARG A 194 -0.99 -20.21 -20.66
CA ARG A 194 -1.26 -19.27 -19.56
C ARG A 194 -0.28 -19.40 -18.40
N LEU A 195 0.13 -20.62 -18.03
CA LEU A 195 1.09 -20.85 -16.94
C LEU A 195 2.47 -20.31 -17.28
N LYS A 196 2.87 -20.32 -18.56
CA LYS A 196 4.11 -19.67 -19.02
C LYS A 196 4.04 -18.16 -18.80
N TYR A 197 2.93 -17.52 -19.22
CA TYR A 197 2.77 -16.07 -19.03
C TYR A 197 2.65 -15.68 -17.56
N VAL A 198 1.97 -16.48 -16.74
CA VAL A 198 1.91 -16.31 -15.28
C VAL A 198 3.30 -16.31 -14.68
N LYS A 199 4.16 -17.29 -15.07
CA LYS A 199 5.53 -17.39 -14.61
C LYS A 199 6.35 -16.17 -15.01
N GLU A 200 6.37 -15.82 -16.30
CA GLU A 200 7.14 -14.68 -16.82
C GLU A 200 6.73 -13.37 -16.14
N TYR A 201 5.43 -13.14 -15.97
CA TYR A 201 4.92 -11.95 -15.32
C TYR A 201 5.28 -11.90 -13.82
N TYR A 202 5.16 -13.03 -13.12
CA TYR A 202 5.59 -13.17 -11.74
C TYR A 202 7.08 -12.85 -11.59
N GLU A 203 7.94 -13.46 -12.41
CA GLU A 203 9.39 -13.26 -12.37
C GLU A 203 9.73 -11.77 -12.60
N CYS A 204 9.21 -11.17 -13.66
CA CYS A 204 9.44 -9.75 -13.96
C CYS A 204 8.95 -8.82 -12.84
N GLY A 205 7.76 -9.08 -12.29
CA GLY A 205 7.20 -8.26 -11.21
C GLY A 205 7.96 -8.42 -9.89
N SER A 206 8.29 -9.67 -9.52
CA SER A 206 8.99 -9.97 -8.27
C SER A 206 10.47 -9.56 -8.29
N ASP A 207 11.09 -9.48 -9.47
CA ASP A 207 12.44 -8.96 -9.66
C ASP A 207 12.50 -7.43 -9.83
N GLY A 208 11.34 -6.76 -9.83
CA GLY A 208 11.25 -5.30 -9.88
C GLY A 208 11.48 -4.71 -11.27
N HIS A 209 11.35 -5.49 -12.36
CA HIS A 209 11.48 -4.98 -13.72
C HIS A 209 10.34 -4.03 -14.09
N PHE A 210 9.19 -4.13 -13.42
CA PHE A 210 8.09 -3.18 -13.49
C PHE A 210 7.40 -3.03 -12.13
N THR A 211 6.64 -1.95 -11.99
CA THR A 211 5.76 -1.73 -10.84
C THR A 211 4.32 -1.60 -11.30
N LEU A 212 3.39 -2.12 -10.50
CA LEU A 212 1.97 -2.00 -10.76
C LEU A 212 1.38 -0.81 -10.02
N ALA A 213 0.43 -0.13 -10.66
CA ALA A 213 -0.35 0.90 -9.99
C ALA A 213 -1.05 0.33 -8.74
N THR A 214 -1.17 1.15 -7.69
CA THR A 214 -1.72 0.71 -6.39
C THR A 214 -3.05 -0.06 -6.51
N PRO A 215 -4.08 0.41 -7.27
CA PRO A 215 -5.33 -0.35 -7.40
C PRO A 215 -5.17 -1.67 -8.14
N VAL A 216 -4.19 -1.78 -9.03
CA VAL A 216 -3.91 -3.01 -9.78
C VAL A 216 -3.29 -4.06 -8.86
N LEU A 217 -2.14 -3.75 -8.24
CA LEU A 217 -1.46 -4.72 -7.37
C LEU A 217 -2.31 -5.09 -6.15
N ALA A 218 -2.99 -4.14 -5.51
CA ALA A 218 -3.83 -4.41 -4.35
C ALA A 218 -5.19 -5.05 -4.70
N GLY A 219 -5.64 -4.95 -5.96
CA GLY A 219 -6.98 -5.35 -6.37
C GLY A 219 -7.07 -6.65 -7.18
N LEU A 220 -6.04 -7.00 -7.97
CA LEU A 220 -6.05 -8.24 -8.74
C LEU A 220 -6.25 -9.47 -7.83
N GLY A 221 -7.14 -10.38 -8.21
CA GLY A 221 -7.48 -11.55 -7.41
C GLY A 221 -8.38 -11.27 -6.20
N THR A 222 -8.85 -10.04 -6.00
CA THR A 222 -9.84 -9.69 -4.98
C THR A 222 -11.21 -9.39 -5.61
N THR A 223 -12.19 -9.04 -4.79
CA THR A 223 -13.53 -8.61 -5.27
C THR A 223 -13.52 -7.20 -5.89
N THR A 224 -12.39 -6.49 -5.84
CA THR A 224 -12.25 -5.16 -6.46
C THR A 224 -12.24 -5.27 -7.98
N LYS A 225 -13.07 -4.44 -8.63
CA LYS A 225 -13.18 -4.39 -10.11
C LYS A 225 -12.78 -3.03 -10.69
N GLN A 226 -12.20 -2.12 -9.87
CA GLN A 226 -11.71 -0.81 -10.28
C GLN A 226 -10.19 -0.75 -10.16
N PHE A 227 -9.49 -0.68 -11.30
CA PHE A 227 -8.02 -0.75 -11.37
C PHE A 227 -7.36 0.57 -11.83
N SER A 228 -8.15 1.59 -12.22
CA SER A 228 -7.58 2.89 -12.61
C SER A 228 -7.03 3.64 -11.42
N SER A 229 -5.73 3.95 -11.45
CA SER A 229 -5.09 4.73 -10.39
C SER A 229 -5.39 6.22 -10.48
N CYS A 230 -5.57 6.74 -11.71
CA CYS A 230 -5.84 8.14 -11.99
C CYS A 230 -6.98 8.26 -13.00
N VAL A 231 -7.87 9.22 -12.79
CA VAL A 231 -9.03 9.49 -13.65
C VAL A 231 -9.05 10.96 -13.99
N LEU A 232 -9.18 11.29 -15.27
CA LEU A 232 -9.33 12.65 -15.76
C LEU A 232 -10.81 12.93 -16.04
N ILE A 233 -11.32 14.04 -15.52
CA ILE A 233 -12.69 14.50 -15.68
C ILE A 233 -12.65 15.91 -16.24
N SER A 234 -13.42 16.18 -17.26
CA SER A 234 -13.63 17.55 -17.80
C SER A 234 -15.05 17.99 -17.51
N SER A 235 -15.21 19.18 -16.94
CA SER A 235 -16.52 19.76 -16.63
C SER A 235 -16.86 20.84 -17.65
N ASP A 236 -18.04 20.72 -18.27
CA ASP A 236 -18.59 21.75 -19.13
C ASP A 236 -19.35 22.82 -18.32
N ASP A 237 -19.69 23.93 -19.00
CA ASP A 237 -20.33 25.10 -18.43
C ASP A 237 -21.86 24.94 -18.24
N THR A 238 -22.29 23.81 -17.68
CA THR A 238 -23.69 23.54 -17.33
C THR A 238 -23.77 22.99 -15.91
N LEU A 239 -24.87 23.25 -15.21
CA LEU A 239 -25.08 22.69 -13.87
C LEU A 239 -25.06 21.15 -13.91
N ASP A 240 -25.67 20.55 -14.94
CA ASP A 240 -25.68 19.07 -15.07
C ASP A 240 -24.26 18.52 -15.15
N SER A 241 -23.38 19.09 -15.98
CA SER A 241 -22.00 18.66 -16.09
C SER A 241 -21.21 18.90 -14.80
N ILE A 242 -21.39 20.04 -14.15
CA ILE A 242 -20.72 20.40 -12.89
C ILE A 242 -21.10 19.42 -11.78
N PHE A 243 -22.40 19.07 -11.66
CA PHE A 243 -22.85 18.13 -10.64
C PHE A 243 -22.48 16.69 -10.97
N ALA A 244 -22.58 16.26 -12.24
CA ALA A 244 -22.13 14.96 -12.69
C ALA A 244 -20.61 14.75 -12.45
N SER A 245 -19.80 15.79 -12.67
CA SER A 245 -18.37 15.77 -12.36
C SER A 245 -18.13 15.49 -10.87
N GLY A 246 -18.88 16.14 -9.97
CA GLY A 246 -18.80 15.91 -8.53
C GLY A 246 -19.16 14.45 -8.14
N GLU A 247 -20.22 13.92 -8.73
CA GLU A 247 -20.62 12.52 -8.54
C GLU A 247 -19.53 11.54 -8.98
N MET A 248 -18.96 11.74 -10.17
CA MET A 248 -17.85 10.92 -10.67
C MET A 248 -16.64 11.00 -9.76
N MET A 249 -16.23 12.20 -9.35
CA MET A 249 -15.13 12.42 -8.42
C MET A 249 -15.33 11.65 -7.12
N ALA A 250 -16.51 11.73 -6.50
CA ALA A 250 -16.84 11.01 -5.28
C ALA A 250 -16.75 9.50 -5.45
N LYS A 251 -17.33 8.96 -6.53
CA LYS A 251 -17.32 7.51 -6.83
C LYS A 251 -15.91 6.95 -7.06
N TYR A 252 -15.06 7.67 -7.81
CA TYR A 252 -13.69 7.23 -8.04
C TYR A 252 -12.78 7.44 -6.82
N ALA A 253 -12.96 8.55 -6.10
CA ALA A 253 -12.22 8.81 -4.87
C ALA A 253 -12.48 7.73 -3.80
N SER A 254 -13.73 7.30 -3.64
CA SER A 254 -14.10 6.20 -2.72
C SER A 254 -13.43 4.87 -3.06
N LYS A 255 -12.99 4.69 -4.31
CA LYS A 255 -12.24 3.52 -4.82
C LYS A 255 -10.74 3.78 -4.96
N ARG A 256 -10.21 4.82 -4.28
CA ARG A 256 -8.78 5.15 -4.18
C ARG A 256 -8.13 5.66 -5.47
N ALA A 257 -8.89 6.15 -6.45
CA ALA A 257 -8.34 6.82 -7.62
C ALA A 257 -7.95 8.27 -7.29
N GLY A 258 -6.83 8.74 -7.85
CA GLY A 258 -6.50 10.15 -7.92
C GLY A 258 -7.32 10.82 -9.04
N ILE A 259 -7.72 12.07 -8.84
CA ILE A 259 -8.57 12.80 -9.79
C ILE A 259 -7.80 13.95 -10.40
N GLY A 260 -7.88 14.10 -11.72
CA GLY A 260 -7.55 15.33 -12.45
C GLY A 260 -8.86 15.93 -12.97
N LEU A 261 -9.14 17.18 -12.61
CA LEU A 261 -10.36 17.90 -13.01
C LEU A 261 -9.99 19.10 -13.89
N GLU A 262 -10.48 19.10 -15.12
CA GLU A 262 -10.39 20.23 -16.04
C GLU A 262 -11.66 21.07 -15.93
N ILE A 263 -11.50 22.39 -15.65
CA ILE A 263 -12.60 23.33 -15.38
C ILE A 263 -12.58 24.57 -16.29
N GLY A 264 -11.65 24.64 -17.23
CA GLY A 264 -11.42 25.84 -18.04
C GLY A 264 -12.57 26.23 -18.97
N ARG A 265 -13.56 25.35 -19.16
CA ARG A 265 -14.75 25.64 -19.95
C ARG A 265 -15.84 26.40 -19.19
N ILE A 266 -15.76 26.40 -17.86
CA ILE A 266 -16.77 27.05 -17.01
C ILE A 266 -16.60 28.56 -17.09
N ARG A 267 -17.68 29.29 -17.33
CA ARG A 267 -17.67 30.75 -17.43
C ARG A 267 -17.20 31.43 -16.15
N PRO A 268 -16.56 32.60 -16.27
CA PRO A 268 -15.99 33.31 -15.12
C PRO A 268 -17.07 34.03 -14.27
N LEU A 269 -16.61 34.53 -13.12
CA LEU A 269 -17.38 35.42 -12.28
C LEU A 269 -17.91 36.63 -13.09
N GLY A 270 -19.20 36.96 -12.92
CA GLY A 270 -19.84 38.08 -13.59
C GLY A 270 -20.30 37.81 -15.01
N ALA A 271 -19.99 36.68 -15.60
CA ALA A 271 -20.49 36.29 -16.94
C ALA A 271 -22.03 36.23 -16.95
N PRO A 272 -22.69 36.66 -18.05
CA PRO A 272 -24.15 36.68 -18.13
C PRO A 272 -24.72 35.25 -18.20
N ILE A 273 -25.81 35.01 -17.48
CA ILE A 273 -26.69 33.83 -17.57
C ILE A 273 -28.13 34.24 -17.75
N ARG A 274 -28.96 33.35 -18.27
CA ARG A 274 -30.39 33.64 -18.56
C ARG A 274 -30.57 34.92 -19.38
N ASN A 275 -29.85 35.03 -20.51
CA ASN A 275 -29.88 36.21 -21.38
C ASN A 275 -29.50 37.54 -20.68
N GLY A 276 -28.65 37.46 -19.64
CA GLY A 276 -28.18 38.65 -18.92
C GLY A 276 -29.01 39.03 -17.68
N GLU A 277 -30.03 38.26 -17.37
CA GLU A 277 -30.87 38.49 -16.17
C GLU A 277 -30.03 38.34 -14.87
N ILE A 278 -29.12 37.37 -14.83
CA ILE A 278 -28.30 37.06 -13.67
C ILE A 278 -26.83 37.02 -14.06
N LYS A 279 -25.93 37.23 -13.09
CA LYS A 279 -24.49 37.08 -13.24
C LYS A 279 -24.03 35.80 -12.60
N HIS A 280 -23.09 35.11 -13.27
CA HIS A 280 -22.46 33.88 -12.79
C HIS A 280 -21.60 34.14 -11.55
N THR A 281 -21.63 33.21 -10.58
CA THR A 281 -20.88 33.32 -9.30
C THR A 281 -19.40 32.95 -9.41
N GLY A 282 -18.95 32.56 -10.61
CA GLY A 282 -17.56 32.17 -10.85
C GLY A 282 -17.24 30.72 -10.47
N MET A 283 -15.98 30.36 -10.56
CA MET A 283 -15.51 28.99 -10.41
C MET A 283 -15.27 28.59 -8.93
N ILE A 284 -14.95 29.55 -8.08
CA ILE A 284 -14.55 29.27 -6.68
C ILE A 284 -15.64 28.54 -5.88
N PRO A 285 -16.95 28.91 -5.96
CA PRO A 285 -18.01 28.17 -5.27
C PRO A 285 -18.10 26.70 -5.70
N PHE A 286 -17.92 26.41 -6.99
CA PHE A 286 -17.94 25.03 -7.50
C PHE A 286 -16.70 24.24 -7.06
N LEU A 287 -15.53 24.88 -7.00
CA LEU A 287 -14.32 24.25 -6.45
C LEU A 287 -14.51 23.86 -4.98
N LYS A 288 -15.15 24.72 -4.18
CA LYS A 288 -15.51 24.41 -2.78
C LYS A 288 -16.44 23.22 -2.68
N LYS A 289 -17.47 23.17 -3.55
CA LYS A 289 -18.39 22.02 -3.62
C LYS A 289 -17.64 20.73 -3.93
N TRP A 290 -16.85 20.69 -5.00
CA TRP A 290 -16.08 19.52 -5.39
C TRP A 290 -15.09 19.07 -4.31
N PHE A 291 -14.48 20.03 -3.63
CA PHE A 291 -13.62 19.72 -2.49
C PHE A 291 -14.39 19.05 -1.34
N ALA A 292 -15.61 19.53 -1.05
CA ALA A 292 -16.49 18.92 -0.04
C ALA A 292 -16.92 17.51 -0.48
N ASP A 293 -17.28 17.30 -1.76
CA ASP A 293 -17.60 16.00 -2.32
C ASP A 293 -16.45 15.00 -2.13
N LEU A 294 -15.20 15.40 -2.44
CA LEU A 294 -14.01 14.57 -2.24
C LEU A 294 -13.77 14.22 -0.78
N ARG A 295 -13.85 15.21 0.12
CA ARG A 295 -13.60 14.97 1.55
C ARG A 295 -14.64 14.06 2.18
N SER A 296 -15.91 14.22 1.79
CA SER A 296 -17.01 13.40 2.34
C SER A 296 -16.90 11.94 1.95
N CYS A 297 -16.30 11.65 0.78
CA CYS A 297 -16.14 10.30 0.23
C CYS A 297 -14.75 9.71 0.44
N SER A 298 -13.81 10.46 1.04
CA SER A 298 -12.50 9.97 1.45
C SER A 298 -12.68 8.98 2.59
N GLN A 299 -12.71 7.70 2.25
CA GLN A 299 -12.80 6.66 3.27
C GLN A 299 -11.50 6.63 4.06
N GLY A 300 -11.60 6.74 5.38
CA GLY A 300 -10.50 6.71 6.33
C GLY A 300 -9.56 5.54 6.07
N GLY A 301 -8.55 5.78 5.32
CA GLY A 301 -7.59 4.83 4.84
C GLY A 301 -6.26 5.53 4.58
N ILE A 302 -5.29 4.79 4.18
CA ILE A 302 -3.89 5.19 3.99
C ILE A 302 -3.73 6.27 2.92
N ARG A 303 -4.71 6.45 2.03
CA ARG A 303 -4.68 7.46 0.96
C ARG A 303 -5.93 8.33 1.04
N ASN A 304 -5.75 9.59 1.42
CA ASN A 304 -6.80 10.60 1.31
C ASN A 304 -7.11 10.87 -0.17
N ALA A 305 -8.37 11.16 -0.46
CA ALA A 305 -8.76 11.59 -1.78
C ALA A 305 -8.07 12.91 -2.14
N SER A 306 -7.52 12.99 -3.35
CA SER A 306 -6.85 14.17 -3.88
C SER A 306 -7.33 14.48 -5.30
N CYS A 307 -7.39 15.76 -5.63
CA CYS A 307 -7.72 16.25 -6.95
C CYS A 307 -6.72 17.32 -7.39
N THR A 308 -6.21 17.18 -8.61
CA THR A 308 -5.49 18.25 -9.29
C THR A 308 -6.48 18.97 -10.18
N VAL A 309 -6.55 20.29 -10.07
CA VAL A 309 -7.42 21.13 -10.89
C VAL A 309 -6.60 21.78 -11.98
N THR A 310 -7.07 21.68 -13.23
CA THR A 310 -6.44 22.25 -14.42
C THR A 310 -7.36 23.31 -15.04
N PHE A 311 -6.78 24.44 -15.41
CA PHE A 311 -7.47 25.54 -16.10
C PHE A 311 -6.46 26.29 -16.97
N PRO A 312 -6.91 26.90 -18.09
CA PRO A 312 -6.03 27.61 -18.98
C PRO A 312 -5.61 28.97 -18.44
N VAL A 313 -4.38 29.41 -18.77
CA VAL A 313 -3.82 30.70 -18.33
C VAL A 313 -4.58 31.91 -18.89
N TRP A 314 -5.35 31.75 -19.95
CA TRP A 314 -6.19 32.78 -20.56
C TRP A 314 -7.62 32.84 -19.98
N HIS A 315 -7.92 32.04 -18.96
CA HIS A 315 -9.22 32.10 -18.30
C HIS A 315 -9.37 33.43 -17.56
N TYR A 316 -10.53 34.10 -17.67
CA TYR A 316 -10.76 35.42 -17.06
C TYR A 316 -10.61 35.45 -15.53
N GLN A 317 -10.75 34.31 -14.82
CA GLN A 317 -10.48 34.19 -13.38
C GLN A 317 -9.11 33.59 -13.08
N PHE A 318 -8.17 33.59 -14.02
CA PHE A 318 -6.85 32.99 -13.80
C PHE A 318 -6.14 33.54 -12.56
N GLU A 319 -6.14 34.85 -12.36
CA GLU A 319 -5.48 35.51 -11.21
C GLU A 319 -6.10 35.06 -9.86
N ASP A 320 -7.43 34.86 -9.81
CA ASP A 320 -8.08 34.34 -8.63
C ASP A 320 -7.73 32.87 -8.36
N LEU A 321 -7.63 32.07 -9.43
CA LEU A 321 -7.42 30.63 -9.35
C LEU A 321 -5.98 30.25 -8.95
N ILE A 322 -4.98 30.97 -9.43
CA ILE A 322 -3.56 30.68 -9.08
C ILE A 322 -3.24 30.94 -7.61
N VAL A 323 -4.04 31.77 -6.93
CA VAL A 323 -3.84 32.14 -5.53
C VAL A 323 -4.77 31.41 -4.55
N LEU A 324 -5.56 30.42 -5.02
CA LEU A 324 -6.55 29.70 -4.22
C LEU A 324 -5.99 29.12 -2.92
N LYS A 325 -4.73 28.69 -2.91
CA LYS A 325 -4.05 28.12 -1.72
C LYS A 325 -3.28 29.17 -0.91
N ASN A 326 -3.25 30.41 -1.35
CA ASN A 326 -2.53 31.46 -0.64
C ASN A 326 -3.12 31.69 0.77
N ASN A 327 -2.25 31.98 1.74
CA ASN A 327 -2.64 32.28 3.12
C ASN A 327 -3.29 33.67 3.27
N GLN A 328 -3.10 34.56 2.31
CA GLN A 328 -3.75 35.86 2.26
C GLN A 328 -5.15 35.76 1.64
N GLY A 329 -6.06 36.63 2.03
CA GLY A 329 -7.44 36.66 1.56
C GLY A 329 -8.42 35.97 2.52
N THR A 330 -9.69 36.04 2.18
CA THR A 330 -10.79 35.46 2.99
C THR A 330 -11.06 34.01 2.62
N ASP A 331 -11.72 33.26 3.50
CA ASP A 331 -12.16 31.90 3.22
C ASP A 331 -13.16 31.80 2.07
N GLU A 332 -13.83 32.90 1.73
CA GLU A 332 -14.75 32.96 0.58
C GLU A 332 -13.99 32.86 -0.75
N THR A 333 -12.79 33.41 -0.80
CA THR A 333 -11.96 33.50 -2.02
C THR A 333 -10.82 32.45 -2.06
N ARG A 334 -10.74 31.55 -1.08
CA ARG A 334 -9.68 30.56 -0.95
C ARG A 334 -10.21 29.14 -0.76
N VAL A 335 -9.42 28.17 -1.20
CA VAL A 335 -9.66 26.73 -0.97
C VAL A 335 -8.35 26.12 -0.44
N ARG A 336 -7.92 26.55 0.75
CA ARG A 336 -6.62 26.26 1.34
C ARG A 336 -6.39 24.78 1.63
N GLN A 337 -7.45 24.06 1.89
CA GLN A 337 -7.43 22.64 2.25
C GLN A 337 -7.50 21.69 1.04
N MET A 338 -7.46 22.23 -0.15
CA MET A 338 -7.52 21.45 -1.41
C MET A 338 -6.20 20.73 -1.71
#